data_bd525d92b2a41cb8d8ad6fa2ae906c7e
#
_entry.id   bd525d92b2a41cb8d8ad6fa2ae906c7e
#
_cell.length_a   1.000
_cell.length_b   1.000
_cell.length_c   1.000
_cell.angle_alpha   90.00
_cell.angle_beta   90.00
_cell.angle_gamma   90.00
#
_symmetry.space_group_name_H-M   'P 1'
#
loop_
_entity.id
_entity.type
_entity.pdbx_description
1 polymer ?
#
loop_
_entity_poly.entity_id
_entity_poly.type
_entity_poly.pdbx_seq_one_letter_code
_entity_poly.pdbx_strand_id
1 'polypeptide(L)'
;MDTATFTKWMIGEGPGMAGVVGGAVGEGAYAGKVLDFNPGATAVIEATYQFNGSKRSFTALVHVEQTGLQAVITGVVTDGWGKGNLVKGEYTEIKCDHDGITTDCWRGTLDIASDPEH
;
A
#
# COMPACT_ATOMS: atom_id res chain seq x y z
N MET A 1 4.83 -10.28 13.68
CA MET A 1 4.72 -9.43 12.49
C MET A 1 3.71 -10.04 11.54
N ASP A 2 2.81 -9.24 11.06
CA ASP A 2 1.77 -9.69 10.14
C ASP A 2 2.03 -9.09 8.76
N THR A 3 1.85 -9.88 7.72
CA THR A 3 2.10 -9.43 6.35
C THR A 3 0.81 -9.39 5.57
N ALA A 4 0.45 -8.21 5.10
CA ALA A 4 -0.65 -8.00 4.18
C ALA A 4 -0.10 -7.97 2.77
N THR A 5 -0.91 -8.41 1.81
CA THR A 5 -0.56 -8.34 0.40
C THR A 5 -1.51 -7.36 -0.28
N PHE A 6 -1.06 -6.76 -1.38
CA PHE A 6 -1.91 -5.86 -2.15
C PHE A 6 -1.51 -5.82 -3.61
N THR A 7 -2.51 -5.51 -4.44
CA THR A 7 -2.29 -5.11 -5.83
C THR A 7 -3.10 -3.84 -6.02
N LYS A 8 -2.46 -2.79 -6.50
CA LYS A 8 -3.11 -1.48 -6.64
C LYS A 8 -2.88 -0.89 -8.02
N TRP A 9 -3.77 0.05 -8.38
CA TRP A 9 -3.68 0.81 -9.64
C TRP A 9 -4.23 2.21 -9.40
N MET A 10 -3.91 3.13 -10.33
CA MET A 10 -4.42 4.50 -10.23
C MET A 10 -5.85 4.57 -10.71
N ILE A 11 -6.63 5.43 -10.08
CA ILE A 11 -7.98 5.76 -10.54
C ILE A 11 -7.85 6.97 -11.46
N GLY A 12 -7.99 6.76 -12.76
CA GLY A 12 -7.80 7.83 -13.74
C GLY A 12 -6.38 8.38 -13.65
N GLU A 13 -6.26 9.69 -13.48
CA GLU A 13 -4.95 10.35 -13.40
C GLU A 13 -4.49 10.54 -11.94
N GLY A 14 -5.19 9.98 -10.99
CA GLY A 14 -4.89 10.15 -9.59
C GLY A 14 -5.61 11.36 -9.01
N PRO A 15 -5.38 11.71 -7.74
CA PRO A 15 -4.44 11.08 -6.81
C PRO A 15 -4.95 9.80 -6.15
N GLY A 16 -6.16 9.38 -6.45
CA GLY A 16 -6.76 8.19 -5.86
C GLY A 16 -6.23 6.91 -6.47
N MET A 17 -6.18 5.86 -5.66
CA MET A 17 -5.77 4.53 -6.04
C MET A 17 -6.80 3.54 -5.54
N ALA A 18 -6.95 2.43 -6.27
CA ALA A 18 -7.82 1.33 -5.88
C ALA A 18 -7.05 0.03 -6.00
N GLY A 19 -7.62 -1.06 -5.49
CA GLY A 19 -6.98 -2.34 -5.63
C GLY A 19 -7.62 -3.41 -4.77
N VAL A 20 -6.87 -4.49 -4.57
CA VAL A 20 -7.30 -5.63 -3.77
C VAL A 20 -6.22 -5.94 -2.74
N VAL A 21 -6.64 -6.54 -1.63
CA VAL A 21 -5.73 -6.91 -0.55
C VAL A 21 -5.94 -8.36 -0.15
N GLY A 22 -4.98 -8.90 0.56
CA GLY A 22 -5.04 -10.26 1.08
C GLY A 22 -4.01 -10.45 2.20
N GLY A 23 -3.63 -11.70 2.43
CA GLY A 23 -2.69 -12.02 3.50
C GLY A 23 -3.31 -11.87 4.88
N ALA A 24 -2.58 -11.27 5.79
CA ALA A 24 -2.99 -11.18 7.20
C ALA A 24 -4.31 -10.45 7.43
N VAL A 25 -4.70 -9.54 6.52
CA VAL A 25 -5.95 -8.80 6.67
C VAL A 25 -7.15 -9.54 6.08
N GLY A 26 -6.92 -10.63 5.36
CA GLY A 26 -7.96 -11.32 4.61
C GLY A 26 -8.24 -10.62 3.30
N GLU A 27 -8.96 -11.29 2.41
CA GLU A 27 -9.25 -10.74 1.09
C GLU A 27 -10.20 -9.54 1.21
N GLY A 28 -9.95 -8.56 0.39
CA GLY A 28 -10.78 -7.35 0.42
C GLY A 28 -10.28 -6.29 -0.54
N ALA A 29 -10.56 -5.04 -0.22
CA ALA A 29 -10.30 -3.90 -1.09
C ALA A 29 -9.18 -3.03 -0.55
N TYR A 30 -8.43 -2.45 -1.47
CA TYR A 30 -7.43 -1.42 -1.20
C TYR A 30 -7.98 -0.09 -1.69
N ALA A 31 -7.77 0.96 -0.91
CA ALA A 31 -7.99 2.32 -1.36
C ALA A 31 -6.80 3.14 -0.90
N GLY A 32 -6.38 4.09 -1.70
CA GLY A 32 -5.25 4.92 -1.34
C GLY A 32 -5.34 6.29 -1.97
N LYS A 33 -4.50 7.19 -1.48
CA LYS A 33 -4.44 8.54 -2.02
C LYS A 33 -3.01 9.06 -1.90
N VAL A 34 -2.48 9.55 -3.02
CA VAL A 34 -1.19 10.22 -3.04
C VAL A 34 -1.37 11.61 -2.46
N LEU A 35 -0.59 11.96 -1.45
CA LEU A 35 -0.63 13.26 -0.79
C LEU A 35 0.45 14.19 -1.33
N ASP A 36 1.60 13.63 -1.69
CA ASP A 36 2.72 14.38 -2.23
C ASP A 36 3.53 13.48 -3.14
N PHE A 37 4.00 14.00 -4.25
CA PHE A 37 4.76 13.25 -5.23
C PHE A 37 5.93 14.08 -5.72
N ASN A 38 7.14 13.58 -5.52
CA ASN A 38 8.37 14.25 -5.95
C ASN A 38 9.10 13.32 -6.91
N PRO A 39 9.03 13.60 -8.23
CA PRO A 39 9.68 12.73 -9.21
C PRO A 39 11.19 12.90 -9.19
N GLY A 40 11.89 11.92 -9.75
CA GLY A 40 13.34 11.90 -9.85
C GLY A 40 13.82 10.50 -10.18
N ALA A 41 15.14 10.30 -10.17
CA ALA A 41 15.71 8.97 -10.35
C ALA A 41 15.16 8.02 -9.28
N THR A 42 14.97 8.55 -8.07
CA THR A 42 14.15 7.91 -7.04
C THR A 42 12.97 8.85 -6.80
N ALA A 43 11.77 8.38 -7.08
CA ALA A 43 10.57 9.15 -6.79
C ALA A 43 10.23 9.00 -5.32
N VAL A 44 9.89 10.11 -4.67
CA VAL A 44 9.52 10.12 -3.25
C VAL A 44 8.04 10.46 -3.15
N ILE A 45 7.27 9.60 -2.53
CA ILE A 45 5.82 9.69 -2.50
C ILE A 45 5.33 9.60 -1.05
N GLU A 46 4.46 10.54 -0.64
CA GLU A 46 3.73 10.44 0.61
C GLU A 46 2.30 10.08 0.26
N ALA A 47 1.74 9.10 0.95
CA ALA A 47 0.42 8.61 0.62
C ALA A 47 -0.29 8.04 1.85
N THR A 48 -1.61 7.90 1.75
CA THR A 48 -2.37 7.08 2.70
C THR A 48 -2.76 5.80 2.00
N TYR A 49 -2.61 4.69 2.71
CA TYR A 49 -3.01 3.36 2.25
C TYR A 49 -4.10 2.86 3.18
N GLN A 50 -5.23 2.47 2.60
CA GLN A 50 -6.34 1.90 3.36
C GLN A 50 -6.53 0.45 2.93
N PHE A 51 -6.39 -0.46 3.88
CA PHE A 51 -6.57 -1.89 3.68
C PHE A 51 -7.89 -2.30 4.32
N ASN A 52 -8.82 -2.75 3.50
CA ASN A 52 -10.15 -3.17 3.96
C ASN A 52 -10.30 -4.66 3.69
N GLY A 53 -9.67 -5.47 4.52
CA GLY A 53 -9.73 -6.92 4.39
C GLY A 53 -10.92 -7.52 5.11
N SER A 54 -11.20 -8.79 4.84
CA SER A 54 -12.31 -9.49 5.46
C SER A 54 -12.07 -9.79 6.94
N LYS A 55 -10.82 -9.76 7.37
CA LYS A 55 -10.46 -10.05 8.77
C LYS A 55 -10.08 -8.79 9.54
N ARG A 56 -9.42 -7.85 8.90
CA ARG A 56 -8.88 -6.66 9.56
C ARG A 56 -8.87 -5.50 8.60
N SER A 57 -9.02 -4.29 9.13
CA SER A 57 -8.97 -3.06 8.34
C SER A 57 -8.12 -2.02 9.06
N PHE A 58 -7.34 -1.28 8.28
CA PHE A 58 -6.54 -0.20 8.84
C PHE A 58 -6.20 0.83 7.77
N THR A 59 -5.78 2.00 8.22
CA THR A 59 -5.23 3.05 7.38
C THR A 59 -3.80 3.33 7.86
N ALA A 60 -2.89 3.49 6.92
CA ALA A 60 -1.50 3.83 7.22
C ALA A 60 -1.08 5.05 6.44
N LEU A 61 -0.27 5.89 7.08
CA LEU A 61 0.43 6.98 6.41
C LEU A 61 1.79 6.44 6.02
N VAL A 62 2.11 6.48 4.74
CA VAL A 62 3.32 5.84 4.24
C VAL A 62 4.19 6.80 3.46
N HIS A 63 5.49 6.54 3.55
CA HIS A 63 6.54 7.17 2.76
C HIS A 63 7.07 6.12 1.80
N VAL A 64 7.09 6.42 0.52
CA VAL A 64 7.47 5.47 -0.53
C VAL A 64 8.62 6.04 -1.31
N GLU A 65 9.65 5.23 -1.54
CA GLU A 65 10.75 5.58 -2.42
C GLU A 65 10.77 4.56 -3.55
N GLN A 66 10.49 5.02 -4.76
CA GLN A 66 10.41 4.18 -5.94
C GLN A 66 11.58 4.47 -6.87
N THR A 67 12.34 3.43 -7.21
CA THR A 67 13.44 3.49 -8.15
C THR A 67 13.18 2.47 -9.25
N GLY A 68 13.00 2.95 -10.48
CA GLY A 68 12.61 2.07 -11.59
C GLY A 68 11.26 1.43 -11.32
N LEU A 69 11.22 0.10 -11.36
CA LEU A 69 9.98 -0.66 -11.19
C LEU A 69 9.74 -1.12 -9.76
N GLN A 70 10.64 -0.78 -8.83
CA GLN A 70 10.56 -1.26 -7.46
C GLN A 70 10.48 -0.11 -6.47
N ALA A 71 9.81 -0.34 -5.36
CA ALA A 71 9.66 0.66 -4.31
C ALA A 71 9.77 0.05 -2.94
N VAL A 72 10.20 0.87 -1.99
CA VAL A 72 10.27 0.53 -0.57
C VAL A 72 9.30 1.45 0.17
N ILE A 73 8.57 0.87 1.10
CA ILE A 73 7.51 1.56 1.85
C ILE A 73 7.87 1.55 3.34
N THR A 74 7.73 2.70 3.99
CA THR A 74 7.81 2.80 5.45
C THR A 74 6.68 3.68 5.93
N GLY A 75 6.21 3.47 7.15
CA GLY A 75 5.14 4.31 7.66
C GLY A 75 4.61 3.86 9.01
N VAL A 76 3.40 4.32 9.32
CA VAL A 76 2.75 4.05 10.60
C VAL A 76 1.25 3.89 10.37
N VAL A 77 0.64 2.95 11.10
CA VAL A 77 -0.82 2.80 11.09
C VAL A 77 -1.43 3.96 11.85
N THR A 78 -2.30 4.71 11.19
CA THR A 78 -2.92 5.89 11.78
C THR A 78 -4.32 5.61 12.30
N ASP A 79 -4.98 4.56 11.82
CA ASP A 79 -6.33 4.24 12.23
C ASP A 79 -6.61 2.76 12.02
N GLY A 80 -7.51 2.20 12.84
CA GLY A 80 -7.94 0.82 12.73
C GLY A 80 -7.02 -0.16 13.43
N TRP A 81 -6.96 -1.37 12.88
CA TRP A 81 -6.16 -2.45 13.45
C TRP A 81 -4.67 -2.08 13.44
N GLY A 82 -4.02 -2.27 14.57
CA GLY A 82 -2.60 -1.98 14.69
C GLY A 82 -2.25 -0.50 14.79
N LYS A 83 -3.22 0.36 15.10
CA LYS A 83 -2.99 1.80 15.21
C LYS A 83 -1.75 2.10 16.06
N GLY A 84 -0.85 2.92 15.53
CA GLY A 84 0.40 3.28 16.15
C GLY A 84 1.57 2.37 15.81
N ASN A 85 1.31 1.23 15.19
CA ASN A 85 2.38 0.30 14.83
C ASN A 85 3.07 0.75 13.55
N LEU A 86 4.36 0.46 13.46
CA LEU A 86 5.13 0.76 12.26
C LEU A 86 4.81 -0.23 11.16
N VAL A 87 4.87 0.24 9.93
CA VAL A 87 4.72 -0.62 8.76
C VAL A 87 5.94 -0.45 7.86
N LYS A 88 6.25 -1.51 7.13
CA LYS A 88 7.30 -1.47 6.14
C LYS A 88 7.00 -2.51 5.08
N GLY A 89 7.31 -2.18 3.84
CA GLY A 89 7.00 -3.10 2.76
C GLY A 89 7.69 -2.71 1.48
N GLU A 90 7.20 -3.32 0.40
CA GLU A 90 7.76 -3.07 -0.91
C GLU A 90 6.71 -3.41 -1.96
N TYR A 91 6.90 -2.86 -3.16
CA TYR A 91 6.09 -3.26 -4.31
C TYR A 91 6.92 -3.24 -5.59
N THR A 92 6.39 -3.92 -6.60
CA THR A 92 6.98 -3.96 -7.94
C THR A 92 5.89 -3.61 -8.94
N GLU A 93 6.23 -2.82 -9.94
CA GLU A 93 5.32 -2.51 -11.02
C GLU A 93 5.15 -3.73 -11.93
N ILE A 94 3.92 -4.05 -12.28
CA ILE A 94 3.58 -5.19 -13.12
C ILE A 94 2.56 -4.75 -14.17
N LYS A 95 2.31 -5.59 -15.17
CA LYS A 95 1.19 -5.36 -16.08
C LYS A 95 -0.10 -5.72 -15.38
N CYS A 96 -1.10 -4.85 -15.51
CA CYS A 96 -2.43 -5.13 -14.99
C CYS A 96 -3.11 -6.21 -15.81
N ASP A 97 -3.75 -7.14 -15.13
CA ASP A 97 -4.55 -8.17 -15.77
C ASP A 97 -5.99 -8.19 -15.23
N HIS A 98 -6.41 -7.09 -14.60
CA HIS A 98 -7.79 -6.93 -14.13
C HIS A 98 -8.66 -6.39 -15.24
N ASP A 99 -9.90 -6.86 -15.31
CA ASP A 99 -10.86 -6.40 -16.32
C ASP A 99 -11.04 -4.90 -16.26
N GLY A 100 -10.92 -4.25 -17.41
CA GLY A 100 -11.10 -2.81 -17.52
C GLY A 100 -9.92 -1.97 -17.09
N ILE A 101 -8.84 -2.59 -16.59
CA ILE A 101 -7.64 -1.88 -16.20
C ILE A 101 -6.60 -2.05 -17.29
N THR A 102 -6.22 -0.94 -17.91
CA THR A 102 -5.26 -0.94 -19.03
C THR A 102 -3.95 -0.25 -18.71
N THR A 103 -3.81 0.22 -17.47
CA THR A 103 -2.59 0.88 -17.00
C THR A 103 -1.76 -0.08 -16.18
N ASP A 104 -0.63 0.41 -15.69
CA ASP A 104 0.23 -0.41 -14.84
C ASP A 104 -0.41 -0.63 -13.47
N CYS A 105 -0.09 -1.75 -12.88
CA CYS A 105 -0.43 -2.09 -11.51
C CYS A 105 0.83 -2.26 -10.69
N TRP A 106 0.69 -2.19 -9.37
CA TRP A 106 1.79 -2.40 -8.44
C TRP A 106 1.37 -3.47 -7.46
N ARG A 107 2.20 -4.50 -7.32
CA ARG A 107 1.94 -5.62 -6.42
C ARG A 107 3.01 -5.68 -5.35
N GLY A 108 2.58 -5.80 -4.11
CA GLY A 108 3.55 -5.83 -3.03
C GLY A 108 3.01 -6.38 -1.74
N THR A 109 3.81 -6.19 -0.71
CA THR A 109 3.50 -6.62 0.64
C THR A 109 3.72 -5.47 1.60
N LEU A 110 3.00 -5.51 2.72
CA LEU A 110 3.16 -4.56 3.80
C LEU A 110 3.22 -5.34 5.10
N ASP A 111 4.35 -5.24 5.78
CA ASP A 111 4.55 -5.87 7.08
C ASP A 111 4.13 -4.90 8.17
N ILE A 112 3.23 -5.32 9.04
CA ILE A 112 2.75 -4.52 10.15
C ILE A 112 3.41 -5.07 11.40
N ALA A 113 4.17 -4.24 12.09
CA ALA A 113 4.85 -4.66 13.29
C ALA A 113 3.84 -5.04 14.36
N SER A 114 4.13 -6.12 15.08
CA SER A 114 3.33 -6.49 16.23
C SER A 114 3.59 -5.52 17.37
N ASP A 115 2.61 -5.36 18.25
CA ASP A 115 2.81 -4.56 19.44
C ASP A 115 4.00 -5.12 20.21
N PRO A 116 4.84 -4.26 20.79
CA PRO A 116 5.93 -4.74 21.61
C PRO A 116 5.40 -5.60 22.75
N GLU A 117 6.08 -6.70 23.01
CA GLU A 117 5.75 -7.52 24.13
C GLU A 117 6.09 -6.82 25.41
N HIS A 118 5.20 -6.87 26.30
CA HIS A 118 5.38 -6.17 27.56
C HIS A 118 4.65 -6.85 28.66
#